data_3e8f6fd09f9a392ae84f2742eb731e2f
#
_entry.id   3e8f6fd09f9a392ae84f2742eb731e2f
#
_cell.length_a   1.000
_cell.length_b   1.000
_cell.length_c   1.000
_cell.angle_alpha   90.00
_cell.angle_beta   90.00
_cell.angle_gamma   90.00
#
_symmetry.space_group_name_H-M   'P 1'
#
loop_
_entity.id
_entity.type
_entity.pdbx_description
1 polymer ?
#
loop_
_entity_poly.entity_id
_entity_poly.type
_entity_poly.pdbx_seq_one_letter_code
_entity_poly.pdbx_strand_id
1 'polypeptide(L)'
;MTPDPAGVPGWLRQLVTALPGVSGEQLSRFLPPSTGGRHSAVLVLFGEGDRGPDVLLIERAHTMRSHAGQPAFPGGALDPEDGAPTGPGPVAAALREAQEEVGLDPTSVDVLGQLPALFLPPSGFVVHPVVAHWRAPHPVGVVDAQEVAAVLRVPLAELADPARRLQVLHPSGWTGPAFEAGELLVWGFTAGL
;
A
#
# COMPACT_ATOMS: atom_id res chain seq x y z
N MET A 1 -0.94 19.29 -2.26
CA MET A 1 0.01 20.04 -1.42
C MET A 1 1.24 19.13 -1.23
N THR A 2 2.41 19.56 -1.67
CA THR A 2 3.64 18.75 -1.48
C THR A 2 4.03 18.89 -0.02
N PRO A 3 4.20 17.81 0.76
CA PRO A 3 4.59 17.89 2.14
C PRO A 3 5.99 18.47 2.25
N ASP A 4 6.23 19.22 3.35
CA ASP A 4 7.57 19.73 3.66
C ASP A 4 8.46 18.54 4.09
N PRO A 5 9.55 18.25 3.38
CA PRO A 5 10.47 17.18 3.77
C PRO A 5 11.11 17.40 5.15
N ALA A 6 11.12 18.63 5.65
CA ALA A 6 11.63 18.94 6.99
C ALA A 6 10.67 18.47 8.11
N GLY A 7 9.39 18.30 7.80
CA GLY A 7 8.36 17.85 8.75
C GLY A 7 8.30 16.34 8.99
N VAL A 8 9.09 15.54 8.24
CA VAL A 8 9.09 14.08 8.36
C VAL A 8 10.40 13.56 8.95
N PRO A 9 10.41 12.34 9.53
CA PRO A 9 11.63 11.68 9.99
C PRO A 9 12.73 11.64 8.93
N GLY A 10 13.99 11.71 9.36
CA GLY A 10 15.15 11.80 8.46
C GLY A 10 15.20 10.69 7.41
N TRP A 11 14.80 9.46 7.79
CA TRP A 11 14.81 8.30 6.92
C TRP A 11 13.71 8.34 5.81
N LEU A 12 12.63 9.13 6.00
CA LEU A 12 11.58 9.33 4.97
C LEU A 12 11.87 10.49 4.00
N ARG A 13 12.78 11.38 4.32
CA ARG A 13 13.01 12.62 3.53
C ARG A 13 13.34 12.36 2.08
N GLN A 14 14.17 11.33 1.83
CA GLN A 14 14.55 10.97 0.48
C GLN A 14 13.34 10.50 -0.33
N LEU A 15 12.48 9.66 0.26
CA LEU A 15 11.23 9.22 -0.37
C LEU A 15 10.33 10.40 -0.69
N VAL A 16 10.06 11.28 0.28
CA VAL A 16 9.19 12.46 0.08
C VAL A 16 9.72 13.36 -1.03
N THR A 17 11.03 13.54 -1.09
CA THR A 17 11.67 14.36 -2.15
C THR A 17 11.51 13.70 -3.52
N ALA A 18 11.54 12.37 -3.60
CA ALA A 18 11.46 11.63 -4.84
C ALA A 18 10.02 11.48 -5.38
N LEU A 19 9.00 11.46 -4.50
CA LEU A 19 7.60 11.21 -4.87
C LEU A 19 7.11 12.00 -6.10
N PRO A 20 7.33 13.32 -6.21
CA PRO A 20 6.83 14.10 -7.35
C PRO A 20 7.45 13.73 -8.70
N GLY A 21 8.62 13.06 -8.68
CA GLY A 21 9.34 12.65 -9.88
C GLY A 21 9.09 11.22 -10.31
N VAL A 22 8.30 10.45 -9.58
CA VAL A 22 8.01 9.05 -9.92
C VAL A 22 6.98 8.99 -11.05
N SER A 23 7.29 8.24 -12.11
CA SER A 23 6.36 7.97 -13.21
C SER A 23 5.74 6.57 -13.11
N GLY A 24 4.56 6.38 -13.73
CA GLY A 24 3.91 5.08 -13.73
C GLY A 24 4.74 3.98 -14.40
N GLU A 25 5.48 4.33 -15.45
CA GLU A 25 6.35 3.41 -16.20
C GLU A 25 7.52 2.87 -15.35
N GLN A 26 7.96 3.64 -14.35
CA GLN A 26 8.99 3.19 -13.41
C GLN A 26 8.48 2.12 -12.44
N LEU A 27 7.17 2.13 -12.16
CA LEU A 27 6.54 1.22 -11.19
C LEU A 27 5.92 0.00 -11.87
N SER A 28 5.33 0.17 -13.05
CA SER A 28 4.61 -0.91 -13.73
C SER A 28 4.60 -0.74 -15.25
N ARG A 29 4.66 -1.86 -15.95
CA ARG A 29 4.37 -1.90 -17.39
C ARG A 29 2.87 -1.75 -17.71
N PHE A 30 2.00 -1.90 -16.71
CA PHE A 30 0.56 -1.78 -16.87
C PHE A 30 0.11 -0.43 -16.37
N LEU A 31 -0.13 0.47 -17.30
CA LEU A 31 -0.63 1.81 -17.02
C LEU A 31 -2.16 1.83 -17.10
N PRO A 32 -2.83 2.76 -16.39
CA PRO A 32 -4.27 2.91 -16.47
C PRO A 32 -4.74 3.12 -17.92
N PRO A 33 -5.85 2.48 -18.34
CA PRO A 33 -6.45 2.77 -19.62
C PRO A 33 -6.95 4.22 -19.68
N SER A 34 -7.04 4.79 -20.87
CA SER A 34 -7.52 6.15 -21.07
C SER A 34 -8.99 6.35 -20.64
N THR A 35 -9.76 5.27 -20.62
CA THR A 35 -11.16 5.26 -20.19
C THR A 35 -11.50 3.96 -19.50
N GLY A 36 -12.42 4.03 -18.51
CA GLY A 36 -12.86 2.85 -17.75
C GLY A 36 -11.87 2.43 -16.67
N GLY A 37 -12.19 1.28 -16.06
CA GLY A 37 -11.51 0.75 -14.87
C GLY A 37 -12.28 1.09 -13.59
N ARG A 38 -12.16 0.20 -12.62
CA ARG A 38 -12.70 0.44 -11.26
C ARG A 38 -11.59 1.09 -10.44
N HIS A 39 -11.88 2.24 -9.84
CA HIS A 39 -10.89 2.92 -9.00
C HIS A 39 -10.84 2.30 -7.60
N SER A 40 -9.64 2.15 -7.09
CA SER A 40 -9.35 1.72 -5.72
C SER A 40 -8.15 2.52 -5.19
N ALA A 41 -8.00 2.56 -3.88
CA ALA A 41 -6.82 3.17 -3.26
C ALA A 41 -6.22 2.22 -2.21
N VAL A 42 -4.92 2.31 -2.03
CA VAL A 42 -4.20 1.59 -0.99
C VAL A 42 -3.34 2.55 -0.19
N LEU A 43 -3.22 2.30 1.12
CA LEU A 43 -2.45 3.12 2.04
C LEU A 43 -1.05 2.52 2.26
N VAL A 44 -0.03 3.12 1.67
CA VAL A 44 1.38 2.79 1.92
C VAL A 44 1.80 3.59 3.16
N LEU A 45 1.53 3.02 4.34
CA LEU A 45 1.72 3.68 5.63
C LEU A 45 3.06 3.29 6.25
N PHE A 46 3.96 4.25 6.30
CA PHE A 46 5.24 4.11 6.98
C PHE A 46 5.17 4.58 8.41
N GLY A 47 5.66 3.77 9.34
CA GLY A 47 5.72 4.09 10.75
C GLY A 47 7.11 3.84 11.34
N GLU A 48 7.19 3.97 12.65
CA GLU A 48 8.37 3.61 13.42
C GLU A 48 7.92 2.74 14.59
N GLY A 49 8.40 1.50 14.63
CA GLY A 49 8.10 0.53 15.67
C GLY A 49 9.34 0.16 16.48
N ASP A 50 9.20 -0.84 17.35
CA ASP A 50 10.28 -1.29 18.23
C ASP A 50 11.53 -1.80 17.48
N ARG A 51 11.33 -2.22 16.21
CA ARG A 51 12.41 -2.71 15.32
C ARG A 51 12.87 -1.65 14.30
N GLY A 52 12.54 -0.37 14.54
CA GLY A 52 12.84 0.75 13.64
C GLY A 52 11.74 1.03 12.61
N PRO A 53 12.08 1.72 11.51
CA PRO A 53 11.12 2.04 10.46
C PRO A 53 10.43 0.81 9.89
N ASP A 54 9.11 0.90 9.73
CA ASP A 54 8.29 -0.19 9.23
C ASP A 54 7.20 0.30 8.26
N VAL A 55 6.54 -0.65 7.63
CA VAL A 55 5.37 -0.43 6.78
C VAL A 55 4.23 -1.32 7.25
N LEU A 56 3.02 -0.76 7.25
CA LEU A 56 1.79 -1.48 7.61
C LEU A 56 1.33 -2.32 6.42
N LEU A 57 1.18 -3.62 6.64
CA LEU A 57 0.57 -4.56 5.70
C LEU A 57 -0.57 -5.32 6.38
N ILE A 58 -1.45 -5.86 5.57
CA ILE A 58 -2.47 -6.83 5.97
C ILE A 58 -2.23 -8.15 5.25
N GLU A 59 -2.64 -9.25 5.86
CA GLU A 59 -2.90 -10.50 5.16
C GLU A 59 -4.40 -10.58 4.87
N ARG A 60 -4.76 -10.72 3.59
CA ARG A 60 -6.16 -10.80 3.20
C ARG A 60 -6.79 -12.10 3.67
N ALA A 61 -8.05 -12.05 4.05
CA ALA A 61 -8.76 -13.23 4.56
C ALA A 61 -8.75 -14.39 3.54
N HIS A 62 -8.50 -15.59 4.03
CA HIS A 62 -8.43 -16.80 3.20
C HIS A 62 -9.78 -17.18 2.56
N THR A 63 -10.88 -16.60 3.04
CA THR A 63 -12.23 -16.80 2.54
C THR A 63 -12.58 -15.92 1.34
N MET A 64 -11.71 -14.96 1.01
CA MET A 64 -11.97 -14.04 -0.11
C MET A 64 -11.93 -14.75 -1.47
N ARG A 65 -12.76 -14.27 -2.40
CA ARG A 65 -12.84 -14.83 -3.77
C ARG A 65 -11.59 -14.56 -4.62
N SER A 66 -10.84 -13.52 -4.28
CA SER A 66 -9.63 -13.11 -4.98
C SER A 66 -8.57 -12.68 -3.99
N HIS A 67 -7.31 -12.96 -4.30
CA HIS A 67 -6.16 -12.57 -3.49
C HIS A 67 -6.19 -13.10 -2.05
N ALA A 68 -6.87 -14.24 -1.80
CA ALA A 68 -6.97 -14.88 -0.50
C ALA A 68 -5.59 -15.19 0.08
N GLY A 69 -5.35 -14.84 1.34
CA GLY A 69 -4.07 -15.06 2.03
C GLY A 69 -2.88 -14.25 1.48
N GLN A 70 -3.12 -13.27 0.60
CA GLN A 70 -2.03 -12.46 0.05
C GLN A 70 -1.75 -11.25 0.92
N PRO A 71 -0.45 -10.91 1.13
CA PRO A 71 -0.07 -9.64 1.73
C PRO A 71 -0.47 -8.46 0.84
N ALA A 72 -1.06 -7.44 1.45
CA ALA A 72 -1.48 -6.23 0.77
C ALA A 72 -1.27 -5.01 1.67
N PHE A 73 -1.28 -3.83 1.07
CA PHE A 73 -1.52 -2.61 1.83
C PHE A 73 -3.01 -2.54 2.18
N PRO A 74 -3.39 -1.96 3.32
CA PRO A 74 -4.80 -1.64 3.60
C PRO A 74 -5.39 -0.81 2.46
N GLY A 75 -6.63 -1.13 2.06
CA GLY A 75 -7.26 -0.40 0.98
C GLY A 75 -8.35 -1.16 0.25
N GLY A 76 -9.15 -0.42 -0.51
CA GLY A 76 -10.32 -0.95 -1.22
C GLY A 76 -10.79 -0.06 -2.35
N ALA A 77 -12.02 -0.29 -2.78
CA ALA A 77 -12.65 0.47 -3.86
C ALA A 77 -12.95 1.91 -3.41
N LEU A 78 -12.90 2.85 -4.35
CA LEU A 78 -13.42 4.19 -4.09
C LEU A 78 -14.95 4.14 -4.08
N ASP A 79 -15.53 4.67 -3.02
CA ASP A 79 -16.95 4.92 -2.90
C ASP A 79 -17.32 6.32 -3.42
N PRO A 80 -18.57 6.56 -3.84
CA PRO A 80 -19.00 7.87 -4.31
C PRO A 80 -18.75 8.99 -3.28
N GLU A 81 -18.84 8.67 -1.99
CA GLU A 81 -18.66 9.59 -0.86
C GLU A 81 -17.19 10.01 -0.68
N ASP A 82 -16.23 9.18 -1.10
CA ASP A 82 -14.81 9.51 -1.05
C ASP A 82 -14.46 10.67 -2.00
N GLY A 83 -15.20 10.80 -3.11
CA GLY A 83 -15.03 11.83 -4.12
C GLY A 83 -14.36 11.34 -5.39
N ALA A 84 -13.97 12.30 -6.26
CA ALA A 84 -13.46 11.97 -7.58
C ALA A 84 -12.07 11.30 -7.55
N PRO A 85 -11.82 10.32 -8.44
CA PRO A 85 -10.51 9.64 -8.53
C PRO A 85 -9.34 10.57 -8.88
N THR A 86 -9.63 11.68 -9.58
CA THR A 86 -8.64 12.72 -9.95
C THR A 86 -8.51 13.83 -8.89
N GLY A 87 -9.19 13.68 -7.76
CA GLY A 87 -9.24 14.64 -6.67
C GLY A 87 -8.86 14.03 -5.32
N PRO A 88 -9.63 14.36 -4.25
CA PRO A 88 -9.36 13.85 -2.91
C PRO A 88 -9.74 12.38 -2.71
N GLY A 89 -10.53 11.78 -3.62
CA GLY A 89 -11.10 10.46 -3.48
C GLY A 89 -10.10 9.36 -3.07
N PRO A 90 -8.95 9.23 -3.73
CA PRO A 90 -7.99 8.20 -3.36
C PRO A 90 -7.46 8.31 -1.92
N VAL A 91 -7.24 9.54 -1.44
CA VAL A 91 -6.78 9.75 -0.06
C VAL A 91 -7.90 9.40 0.93
N ALA A 92 -9.12 9.85 0.66
CA ALA A 92 -10.27 9.55 1.51
C ALA A 92 -10.52 8.04 1.60
N ALA A 93 -10.57 7.35 0.44
CA ALA A 93 -10.74 5.90 0.37
C ALA A 93 -9.64 5.15 1.14
N ALA A 94 -8.36 5.47 0.90
CA ALA A 94 -7.25 4.78 1.55
C ALA A 94 -7.29 4.90 3.09
N LEU A 95 -7.66 6.07 3.61
CA LEU A 95 -7.78 6.29 5.05
C LEU A 95 -9.03 5.62 5.64
N ARG A 96 -10.18 5.68 4.94
CA ARG A 96 -11.42 5.03 5.36
C ARG A 96 -11.25 3.51 5.43
N GLU A 97 -10.72 2.91 4.37
CA GLU A 97 -10.48 1.46 4.30
C GLU A 97 -9.50 1.00 5.41
N ALA A 98 -8.41 1.74 5.63
CA ALA A 98 -7.48 1.42 6.71
C ALA A 98 -8.14 1.54 8.11
N GLN A 99 -9.07 2.47 8.30
CA GLN A 99 -9.86 2.54 9.53
C GLN A 99 -10.79 1.33 9.67
N GLU A 100 -11.48 0.94 8.61
CA GLU A 100 -12.44 -0.16 8.58
C GLU A 100 -11.75 -1.52 8.74
N GLU A 101 -10.62 -1.74 8.07
CA GLU A 101 -9.90 -3.01 8.06
C GLU A 101 -9.07 -3.24 9.31
N VAL A 102 -8.36 -2.19 9.80
CA VAL A 102 -7.34 -2.35 10.86
C VAL A 102 -7.52 -1.43 12.06
N GLY A 103 -8.53 -0.55 12.09
CA GLY A 103 -8.78 0.38 13.17
C GLY A 103 -7.80 1.54 13.24
N LEU A 104 -7.21 1.92 12.08
CA LEU A 104 -6.33 3.09 12.01
C LEU A 104 -7.12 4.36 12.31
N ASP A 105 -6.58 5.21 13.20
CA ASP A 105 -7.09 6.57 13.39
C ASP A 105 -6.50 7.49 12.29
N PRO A 106 -7.31 8.00 11.36
CA PRO A 106 -6.84 8.87 10.29
C PRO A 106 -6.15 10.15 10.79
N THR A 107 -6.51 10.61 11.99
CA THR A 107 -5.89 11.82 12.57
C THR A 107 -4.45 11.60 13.04
N SER A 108 -4.02 10.35 13.15
CA SER A 108 -2.66 9.94 13.48
C SER A 108 -1.70 9.94 12.28
N VAL A 109 -2.23 10.19 11.06
CA VAL A 109 -1.54 10.00 9.79
C VAL A 109 -1.29 11.32 9.08
N ASP A 110 -0.07 11.51 8.60
CA ASP A 110 0.30 12.60 7.70
C ASP A 110 0.42 12.07 6.28
N VAL A 111 -0.48 12.47 5.37
CA VAL A 111 -0.40 12.09 3.97
C VAL A 111 0.75 12.82 3.29
N LEU A 112 1.68 12.07 2.73
CA LEU A 112 2.89 12.58 2.11
C LEU A 112 2.75 12.82 0.60
N GLY A 113 1.84 12.09 -0.04
CA GLY A 113 1.57 12.23 -1.47
C GLY A 113 0.93 10.98 -2.06
N GLN A 114 0.82 10.98 -3.38
CA GLN A 114 0.32 9.84 -4.13
C GLN A 114 1.35 9.43 -5.17
N LEU A 115 1.54 8.12 -5.34
CA LEU A 115 2.24 7.60 -6.50
C LEU A 115 1.30 7.60 -7.72
N PRO A 116 1.83 7.54 -8.94
CA PRO A 116 1.00 7.38 -10.13
C PRO A 116 0.07 6.18 -10.01
N ALA A 117 -1.16 6.35 -10.49
CA ALA A 117 -2.12 5.26 -10.53
C ALA A 117 -1.60 4.12 -11.43
N LEU A 118 -1.85 2.88 -11.03
CA LEU A 118 -1.40 1.67 -11.72
C LEU A 118 -2.60 0.79 -12.08
N PHE A 119 -2.50 0.06 -13.17
CA PHE A 119 -3.56 -0.84 -13.61
C PHE A 119 -3.26 -2.30 -13.24
N LEU A 120 -4.25 -2.99 -12.71
CA LEU A 120 -4.20 -4.41 -12.41
C LEU A 120 -5.10 -5.19 -13.38
N PRO A 121 -4.56 -5.70 -14.50
CA PRO A 121 -5.36 -6.36 -15.54
C PRO A 121 -6.27 -7.49 -15.04
N PRO A 122 -5.83 -8.37 -14.10
CA PRO A 122 -6.67 -9.48 -13.65
C PRO A 122 -7.95 -9.04 -12.94
N SER A 123 -7.91 -7.92 -12.22
CA SER A 123 -9.05 -7.39 -11.46
C SER A 123 -9.77 -6.23 -12.15
N GLY A 124 -9.13 -5.61 -13.15
CA GLY A 124 -9.63 -4.41 -13.82
C GLY A 124 -9.58 -3.14 -12.95
N PHE A 125 -8.84 -3.18 -11.83
CA PHE A 125 -8.68 -2.02 -10.96
C PHE A 125 -7.60 -1.05 -11.45
N VAL A 126 -7.92 0.24 -11.32
CA VAL A 126 -6.97 1.35 -11.35
C VAL A 126 -6.68 1.68 -9.88
N VAL A 127 -5.50 1.29 -9.40
CA VAL A 127 -5.11 1.44 -8.00
C VAL A 127 -4.31 2.71 -7.80
N HIS A 128 -4.70 3.51 -6.82
CA HIS A 128 -4.05 4.75 -6.41
C HIS A 128 -3.27 4.52 -5.10
N PRO A 129 -1.93 4.39 -5.14
CA PRO A 129 -1.16 4.25 -3.92
C PRO A 129 -1.01 5.61 -3.23
N VAL A 130 -1.49 5.70 -2.00
CA VAL A 130 -1.37 6.86 -1.12
C VAL A 130 -0.23 6.61 -0.15
N VAL A 131 0.80 7.45 -0.21
CA VAL A 131 1.97 7.36 0.67
C VAL A 131 1.76 8.24 1.89
N ALA A 132 1.95 7.67 3.07
CA ALA A 132 1.70 8.37 4.32
C ALA A 132 2.71 8.00 5.41
N HIS A 133 2.87 8.91 6.38
CA HIS A 133 3.64 8.72 7.61
C HIS A 133 2.71 8.57 8.80
N TRP A 134 2.90 7.53 9.58
CA TRP A 134 2.18 7.30 10.81
C TRP A 134 2.82 8.10 11.95
N ARG A 135 2.45 9.38 12.05
CA ARG A 135 3.05 10.37 12.97
C ARG A 135 2.83 9.99 14.44
N ALA A 136 1.69 9.41 14.76
CA ALA A 136 1.34 9.00 16.12
C ALA A 136 0.88 7.54 16.14
N PRO A 137 1.82 6.57 16.08
CA PRO A 137 1.48 5.15 16.08
C PRO A 137 0.67 4.75 17.33
N HIS A 138 -0.34 3.94 17.11
CA HIS A 138 -1.20 3.38 18.15
C HIS A 138 -1.48 1.90 17.85
N PRO A 139 -2.05 1.12 18.79
CA PRO A 139 -2.42 -0.25 18.53
C PRO A 139 -3.44 -0.33 17.38
N VAL A 140 -3.16 -1.20 16.41
CA VAL A 140 -4.06 -1.59 15.31
C VAL A 140 -4.18 -3.11 15.30
N GLY A 141 -5.26 -3.62 14.73
CA GLY A 141 -5.53 -5.05 14.65
C GLY A 141 -6.66 -5.34 13.68
N VAL A 142 -7.01 -6.60 13.51
CA VAL A 142 -8.11 -7.01 12.64
C VAL A 142 -9.44 -6.47 13.18
N VAL A 143 -10.09 -5.60 12.40
CA VAL A 143 -11.44 -5.09 12.68
C VAL A 143 -12.46 -5.87 11.84
N ASP A 144 -12.21 -6.01 10.54
CA ASP A 144 -13.04 -6.83 9.66
C ASP A 144 -12.36 -8.18 9.34
N ALA A 145 -12.72 -9.21 10.09
CA ALA A 145 -12.21 -10.56 9.88
C ALA A 145 -12.71 -11.23 8.59
N GLN A 146 -13.68 -10.63 7.88
CA GLN A 146 -14.12 -11.13 6.57
C GLN A 146 -13.14 -10.73 5.47
N GLU A 147 -12.43 -9.62 5.65
CA GLU A 147 -11.47 -9.09 4.68
C GLU A 147 -10.01 -9.26 5.10
N VAL A 148 -9.71 -9.23 6.40
CA VAL A 148 -8.36 -9.25 6.95
C VAL A 148 -8.17 -10.46 7.87
N ALA A 149 -7.14 -11.28 7.60
CA ALA A 149 -6.73 -12.39 8.45
C ALA A 149 -5.71 -11.94 9.51
N ALA A 150 -4.80 -11.05 9.15
CA ALA A 150 -3.77 -10.54 10.06
C ALA A 150 -3.35 -9.10 9.69
N VAL A 151 -2.87 -8.37 10.69
CA VAL A 151 -2.27 -7.04 10.53
C VAL A 151 -0.81 -7.13 10.93
N LEU A 152 0.08 -6.61 10.08
CA LEU A 152 1.52 -6.76 10.23
C LEU A 152 2.23 -5.42 10.10
N ARG A 153 3.20 -5.18 10.98
CA ARG A 153 4.16 -4.10 10.86
C ARG A 153 5.50 -4.71 10.41
N VAL A 154 5.81 -4.56 9.13
CA VAL A 154 7.00 -5.16 8.51
C VAL A 154 8.15 -4.18 8.54
N PRO A 155 9.26 -4.48 9.23
CA PRO A 155 10.43 -3.61 9.26
C PRO A 155 10.99 -3.39 7.86
N LEU A 156 11.27 -2.15 7.49
CA LEU A 156 11.89 -1.83 6.19
C LEU A 156 13.25 -2.50 6.03
N ALA A 157 13.97 -2.73 7.12
CA ALA A 157 15.24 -3.46 7.10
C ALA A 157 15.08 -4.90 6.59
N GLU A 158 13.95 -5.56 6.84
CA GLU A 158 13.67 -6.90 6.30
C GLU A 158 13.40 -6.86 4.80
N LEU A 159 12.64 -5.88 4.31
CA LEU A 159 12.37 -5.71 2.90
C LEU A 159 13.62 -5.25 2.12
N ALA A 160 14.51 -4.52 2.77
CA ALA A 160 15.76 -4.05 2.18
C ALA A 160 16.87 -5.13 2.15
N ASP A 161 16.76 -6.20 2.94
CA ASP A 161 17.77 -7.24 3.03
C ASP A 161 17.86 -8.04 1.71
N PRO A 162 19.01 -8.02 1.01
CA PRO A 162 19.18 -8.79 -0.22
C PRO A 162 19.00 -10.30 -0.04
N ALA A 163 19.27 -10.85 1.16
CA ALA A 163 19.10 -12.28 1.45
C ALA A 163 17.64 -12.71 1.49
N ARG A 164 16.70 -11.75 1.67
CA ARG A 164 15.25 -11.97 1.71
C ARG A 164 14.54 -11.66 0.40
N ARG A 165 15.29 -11.24 -0.62
CA ARG A 165 14.76 -10.94 -1.95
C ARG A 165 14.67 -12.19 -2.80
N LEU A 166 13.48 -12.44 -3.34
CA LEU A 166 13.17 -13.58 -4.18
C LEU A 166 12.59 -13.12 -5.51
N GLN A 167 12.48 -14.05 -6.44
CA GLN A 167 11.64 -13.91 -7.63
C GLN A 167 10.55 -14.98 -7.58
N VAL A 168 9.32 -14.56 -7.81
CA VAL A 168 8.16 -15.46 -7.91
C VAL A 168 7.79 -15.63 -9.37
N LEU A 169 7.67 -16.89 -9.79
CA LEU A 169 7.07 -17.25 -11.07
C LEU A 169 5.61 -17.62 -10.84
N HIS A 170 4.71 -16.80 -11.33
CA HIS A 170 3.28 -17.07 -11.28
C HIS A 170 2.88 -18.07 -12.36
N PRO A 171 1.87 -18.94 -12.15
CA PRO A 171 1.40 -19.89 -13.17
C PRO A 171 0.99 -19.29 -14.51
N SER A 172 0.67 -17.99 -14.55
CA SER A 172 0.42 -17.25 -15.80
C SER A 172 1.69 -16.94 -16.62
N GLY A 173 2.87 -17.36 -16.14
CA GLY A 173 4.15 -17.04 -16.75
C GLY A 173 4.74 -15.67 -16.34
N TRP A 174 4.04 -14.91 -15.49
CA TRP A 174 4.59 -13.65 -14.95
C TRP A 174 5.67 -13.94 -13.92
N THR A 175 6.78 -13.21 -14.01
CA THR A 175 7.85 -13.23 -13.01
C THR A 175 8.00 -11.84 -12.42
N GLY A 176 8.12 -11.75 -11.11
CA GLY A 176 8.28 -10.48 -10.42
C GLY A 176 8.99 -10.61 -9.07
N PRO A 177 9.29 -9.46 -8.44
CA PRO A 177 9.95 -9.43 -7.15
C PRO A 177 9.07 -10.03 -6.05
N ALA A 178 9.73 -10.61 -5.06
CA ALA A 178 9.11 -11.00 -3.81
C ALA A 178 10.08 -10.80 -2.65
N PHE A 179 9.55 -10.70 -1.44
CA PHE A 179 10.32 -10.49 -0.22
C PHE A 179 9.78 -11.40 0.89
N GLU A 180 10.67 -12.04 1.61
CA GLU A 180 10.32 -12.76 2.85
C GLU A 180 10.24 -11.74 4.00
N ALA A 181 9.06 -11.60 4.60
CA ALA A 181 8.79 -10.73 5.74
C ALA A 181 8.18 -11.57 6.88
N GLY A 182 9.03 -12.07 7.78
CA GLY A 182 8.63 -13.07 8.76
C GLY A 182 8.17 -14.36 8.06
N GLU A 183 6.93 -14.78 8.33
CA GLU A 183 6.30 -15.94 7.68
C GLU A 183 5.56 -15.59 6.38
N LEU A 184 5.50 -14.30 6.02
CA LEU A 184 4.81 -13.84 4.82
C LEU A 184 5.75 -13.77 3.62
N LEU A 185 5.22 -14.14 2.47
CA LEU A 185 5.82 -13.85 1.17
C LEU A 185 5.10 -12.63 0.56
N VAL A 186 5.74 -11.47 0.61
CA VAL A 186 5.25 -10.24 -0.05
C VAL A 186 5.63 -10.33 -1.53
N TRP A 187 4.64 -10.29 -2.42
CA TRP A 187 4.83 -10.43 -3.86
C TRP A 187 3.79 -9.64 -4.67
N GLY A 188 3.84 -9.74 -5.98
CA GLY A 188 2.87 -9.14 -6.87
C GLY A 188 2.88 -7.61 -6.83
N PHE A 189 1.69 -7.00 -6.80
CA PHE A 189 1.52 -5.56 -6.74
C PHE A 189 2.17 -4.94 -5.50
N THR A 190 1.98 -5.59 -4.35
CA THR A 190 2.52 -5.10 -3.06
C THR A 190 4.05 -5.03 -3.06
N ALA A 191 4.71 -6.01 -3.67
CA ALA A 191 6.18 -6.02 -3.79
C ALA A 191 6.70 -5.13 -4.92
N GLY A 192 5.83 -4.68 -5.82
CA GLY A 192 6.18 -3.80 -6.94
C GLY A 192 6.18 -2.31 -6.60
N LEU A 193 5.58 -1.96 -5.45
CA LEU A 193 5.57 -0.60 -4.89
C LEU A 193 6.72 -0.39 -3.92
#